data_1eede1fd41dc3a4f21b7dbf65d5232b8
#
_entry.id   1eede1fd41dc3a4f21b7dbf65d5232b8
#
_cell.length_a   1.000
_cell.length_b   1.000
_cell.length_c   1.000
_cell.angle_alpha   90.00
_cell.angle_beta   90.00
_cell.angle_gamma   90.00
#
_symmetry.space_group_name_H-M   'P 1'
#
loop_
_entity.id
_entity.type
_entity.pdbx_description
1 polymer ?
#
loop_
_entity_poly.entity_id
_entity_poly.type
_entity_poly.pdbx_seq_one_letter_code
_entity_poly.pdbx_strand_id
1 'polypeptide(L)'
;KDLAAIYKTRIELRQIGVRDEVRKIGGNGVCGRELCCCSFLNNFDMVSIKMAKEQSASLNPSKISGNCGRLMCCLKYEQEVYEDKIKKLPKVGSIVKTEDGEGTVVTQEVLKEAIKVQFKKDDITTYKTYPAKDVKVIRNASGNDKDSIVNIVDSEEMANLKELQKLEELEKRDKIIEKEENKKRNN
;
A
#
# COMPACT_ATOMS: atom_id res chain seq x y z
N LYS A 1 24.42 -9.28 34.23
CA LYS A 1 25.41 -9.22 35.32
C LYS A 1 26.80 -9.63 34.81
N ASP A 2 26.93 -10.75 34.07
CA ASP A 2 28.21 -11.30 33.63
C ASP A 2 29.00 -10.36 32.70
N LEU A 3 28.32 -9.73 31.73
CA LEU A 3 28.93 -8.72 30.88
C LEU A 3 29.41 -7.47 31.67
N ALA A 4 28.65 -7.04 32.67
CA ALA A 4 29.06 -5.92 33.52
C ALA A 4 30.27 -6.26 34.37
N ALA A 5 30.41 -7.50 34.79
CA ALA A 5 31.59 -7.97 35.51
C ALA A 5 32.84 -8.02 34.63
N ILE A 6 32.71 -8.47 33.37
CA ILE A 6 33.81 -8.54 32.40
C ILE A 6 34.28 -7.14 31.97
N TYR A 7 33.32 -6.29 31.54
CA TYR A 7 33.66 -4.97 30.99
C TYR A 7 33.77 -3.86 32.02
N LYS A 8 33.50 -4.16 33.31
CA LYS A 8 33.54 -3.19 34.43
C LYS A 8 32.80 -1.87 34.17
N THR A 9 31.70 -1.97 33.42
CA THR A 9 30.88 -0.81 33.03
C THR A 9 29.41 -1.11 33.23
N ARG A 10 28.61 -0.03 33.34
CA ARG A 10 27.16 -0.15 33.41
C ARG A 10 26.61 -0.57 32.06
N ILE A 11 25.88 -1.69 32.05
CA ILE A 11 25.23 -2.22 30.85
C ILE A 11 23.72 -2.03 31.00
N GLU A 12 23.12 -1.36 30.02
CA GLU A 12 21.69 -1.18 29.90
C GLU A 12 21.19 -1.99 28.71
N LEU A 13 20.27 -2.91 28.97
CA LEU A 13 19.61 -3.69 27.94
C LEU A 13 18.25 -3.05 27.63
N ARG A 14 18.08 -2.61 26.38
CA ARG A 14 16.80 -2.08 25.87
C ARG A 14 16.28 -2.97 24.77
N GLN A 15 15.04 -3.39 24.90
CA GLN A 15 14.33 -4.04 23.81
C GLN A 15 13.91 -2.96 22.80
N ILE A 16 14.20 -3.19 21.53
CA ILE A 16 13.85 -2.27 20.43
C ILE A 16 12.99 -3.02 19.42
N GLY A 17 12.10 -2.28 18.74
CA GLY A 17 11.29 -2.84 17.65
C GLY A 17 12.13 -3.09 16.40
N VAL A 18 11.66 -3.99 15.53
CA VAL A 18 12.36 -4.35 14.27
C VAL A 18 12.59 -3.15 13.35
N ARG A 19 11.71 -2.14 13.38
CA ARG A 19 11.91 -0.90 12.60
C ARG A 19 13.02 -0.03 13.19
N ASP A 20 13.14 0.03 14.50
CA ASP A 20 14.21 0.78 15.18
C ASP A 20 15.57 0.11 14.99
N GLU A 21 15.60 -1.22 14.91
CA GLU A 21 16.80 -1.95 14.54
C GLU A 21 17.26 -1.57 13.13
N VAL A 22 16.37 -1.67 12.14
CA VAL A 22 16.67 -1.28 10.75
C VAL A 22 17.06 0.18 10.65
N ARG A 23 16.42 1.07 11.43
CA ARG A 23 16.78 2.49 11.49
C ARG A 23 18.21 2.71 11.99
N LYS A 24 18.69 1.90 12.94
CA LYS A 24 20.07 1.97 13.45
C LYS A 24 21.09 1.43 12.46
N ILE A 25 20.74 0.40 11.73
CA ILE A 25 21.61 -0.21 10.70
C ILE A 25 21.70 0.70 9.47
N GLY A 26 20.59 1.36 9.12
CA GLY A 26 20.47 2.18 7.92
C GLY A 26 20.32 1.35 6.64
N GLY A 27 20.43 2.02 5.50
CA GLY A 27 20.40 1.39 4.17
C GLY A 27 19.36 2.02 3.23
N ASN A 28 19.16 1.37 2.09
CA ASN A 28 18.26 1.83 1.04
C ASN A 28 17.01 0.93 0.98
N GLY A 29 15.87 1.54 0.69
CA GLY A 29 14.64 0.84 0.40
C GLY A 29 14.61 0.22 -0.99
N VAL A 30 13.57 -0.56 -1.28
CA VAL A 30 13.34 -1.14 -2.63
C VAL A 30 13.19 -0.07 -3.72
N CYS A 31 12.89 1.17 -3.36
CA CYS A 31 12.84 2.32 -4.27
C CYS A 31 14.21 2.92 -4.59
N GLY A 32 15.31 2.39 -4.02
CA GLY A 32 16.68 2.88 -4.21
C GLY A 32 17.04 4.14 -3.41
N ARG A 33 16.09 4.71 -2.65
CA ARG A 33 16.33 5.85 -1.76
C ARG A 33 16.67 5.37 -0.35
N GLU A 34 17.29 6.23 0.44
CA GLU A 34 17.47 6.01 1.87
C GLU A 34 16.14 5.67 2.55
N LEU A 35 16.19 4.80 3.55
CA LEU A 35 15.00 4.38 4.28
C LEU A 35 14.25 5.59 4.86
N CYS A 36 12.93 5.64 4.64
CA CYS A 36 12.09 6.74 5.12
C CYS A 36 12.21 6.94 6.64
N CYS A 37 12.37 5.85 7.39
CA CYS A 37 12.58 5.89 8.84
C CYS A 37 13.94 6.45 9.26
N CYS A 38 14.94 6.45 8.38
CA CYS A 38 16.24 7.06 8.66
C CYS A 38 16.27 8.54 8.28
N SER A 39 15.55 8.92 7.21
CA SER A 39 15.61 10.27 6.66
C SER A 39 14.59 11.22 7.29
N PHE A 40 13.30 11.05 7.07
CA PHE A 40 12.30 12.06 7.43
C PHE A 40 11.12 11.55 8.25
N LEU A 41 10.81 10.24 8.16
CA LEU A 41 9.60 9.71 8.79
C LEU A 41 9.89 9.27 10.22
N ASN A 42 9.32 9.99 11.20
CA ASN A 42 9.47 9.69 12.62
C ASN A 42 8.21 9.06 13.22
N ASN A 43 7.04 9.41 12.71
CA ASN A 43 5.76 8.88 13.18
C ASN A 43 5.29 7.76 12.27
N PHE A 44 4.92 6.62 12.86
CA PHE A 44 4.51 5.43 12.12
C PHE A 44 3.10 5.04 12.49
N ASP A 45 2.20 5.22 11.54
CA ASP A 45 0.84 4.74 11.64
C ASP A 45 0.71 3.33 11.07
N MET A 46 -0.41 2.68 11.36
CA MET A 46 -0.71 1.36 10.80
C MET A 46 -0.89 1.43 9.29
N VAL A 47 -0.23 0.52 8.61
CA VAL A 47 -0.39 0.31 7.17
C VAL A 47 -1.35 -0.86 6.94
N SER A 48 -2.27 -0.71 6.00
CA SER A 48 -3.20 -1.77 5.62
C SER A 48 -3.02 -2.19 4.16
N ILE A 49 -3.37 -3.44 3.88
CA ILE A 49 -3.36 -3.98 2.51
C ILE A 49 -4.32 -3.19 1.59
N LYS A 50 -5.38 -2.63 2.16
CA LYS A 50 -6.31 -1.75 1.43
C LYS A 50 -5.60 -0.56 0.81
N MET A 51 -4.67 0.08 1.54
CA MET A 51 -3.87 1.20 1.02
C MET A 51 -3.03 0.76 -0.18
N ALA A 52 -2.40 -0.41 -0.12
CA ALA A 52 -1.64 -0.95 -1.24
C ALA A 52 -2.52 -1.19 -2.49
N LYS A 53 -3.75 -1.70 -2.31
CA LYS A 53 -4.72 -1.87 -3.40
C LYS A 53 -5.16 -0.55 -4.01
N GLU A 54 -5.45 0.45 -3.19
CA GLU A 54 -5.85 1.79 -3.64
C GLU A 54 -4.72 2.50 -4.41
N GLN A 55 -3.48 2.24 -4.03
CA GLN A 55 -2.29 2.75 -4.71
C GLN A 55 -1.86 1.91 -5.92
N SER A 56 -2.65 0.89 -6.29
CA SER A 56 -2.33 -0.04 -7.38
C SER A 56 -0.94 -0.69 -7.24
N ALA A 57 -0.48 -0.87 -5.99
CA ALA A 57 0.77 -1.56 -5.71
C ALA A 57 0.61 -3.07 -5.90
N SER A 58 1.69 -3.73 -6.33
CA SER A 58 1.71 -5.19 -6.43
C SER A 58 1.48 -5.81 -5.05
N LEU A 59 0.57 -6.76 -4.96
CA LEU A 59 0.28 -7.48 -3.71
C LEU A 59 1.32 -8.58 -3.39
N ASN A 60 2.46 -8.56 -4.06
CA ASN A 60 3.56 -9.47 -3.73
C ASN A 60 4.24 -9.01 -2.43
N PRO A 61 4.30 -9.85 -1.37
CA PRO A 61 4.89 -9.50 -0.09
C PRO A 61 6.32 -8.95 -0.21
N SER A 62 7.14 -9.51 -1.10
CA SER A 62 8.52 -9.06 -1.30
C SER A 62 8.62 -7.64 -1.86
N LYS A 63 7.57 -7.14 -2.54
CA LYS A 63 7.55 -5.80 -3.15
C LYS A 63 6.92 -4.73 -2.28
N ILE A 64 6.05 -5.11 -1.33
CA ILE A 64 5.36 -4.17 -0.45
C ILE A 64 5.80 -4.26 1.02
N SER A 65 6.74 -5.17 1.34
CA SER A 65 7.40 -5.22 2.64
C SER A 65 8.67 -4.38 2.64
N GLY A 66 8.88 -3.66 3.72
CA GLY A 66 10.12 -2.93 3.96
C GLY A 66 11.23 -3.84 4.51
N ASN A 67 12.45 -3.31 4.62
CA ASN A 67 13.60 -4.03 5.20
C ASN A 67 13.37 -4.49 6.64
N CYS A 68 12.44 -3.87 7.35
CA CYS A 68 12.02 -4.27 8.71
C CYS A 68 11.02 -5.44 8.73
N GLY A 69 10.70 -6.07 7.58
CA GLY A 69 9.74 -7.15 7.48
C GLY A 69 8.27 -6.76 7.67
N ARG A 70 7.96 -5.47 7.83
CA ARG A 70 6.59 -4.95 7.92
C ARG A 70 6.17 -4.30 6.60
N LEU A 71 4.89 -4.00 6.42
CA LEU A 71 4.43 -3.24 5.26
C LEU A 71 5.13 -1.89 5.17
N MET A 72 5.41 -1.42 3.95
CA MET A 72 6.14 -0.19 3.70
C MET A 72 5.40 1.02 4.27
N CYS A 73 6.06 1.80 5.11
CA CYS A 73 5.51 3.01 5.74
C CYS A 73 5.17 4.13 4.74
N CYS A 74 5.81 4.16 3.58
CA CYS A 74 5.48 5.11 2.51
C CYS A 74 4.06 4.94 1.98
N LEU A 75 3.47 3.73 2.02
CA LEU A 75 2.08 3.50 1.65
C LEU A 75 1.12 4.37 2.48
N LYS A 76 1.34 4.45 3.79
CA LYS A 76 0.53 5.32 4.65
C LYS A 76 0.86 6.79 4.44
N TYR A 77 2.13 7.13 4.27
CA TYR A 77 2.57 8.51 4.05
C TYR A 77 1.95 9.13 2.80
N GLU A 78 1.84 8.35 1.71
CA GLU A 78 1.30 8.81 0.45
C GLU A 78 -0.23 8.67 0.35
N GLN A 79 -0.88 7.99 1.29
CA GLN A 79 -2.30 7.61 1.21
C GLN A 79 -3.24 8.79 0.96
N GLU A 80 -3.04 9.91 1.65
CA GLU A 80 -3.90 11.09 1.52
C GLU A 80 -3.91 11.64 0.09
N VAL A 81 -2.74 11.67 -0.55
CA VAL A 81 -2.60 12.14 -1.95
C VAL A 81 -3.36 11.22 -2.90
N TYR A 82 -3.26 9.89 -2.69
CA TYR A 82 -3.99 8.93 -3.52
C TYR A 82 -5.50 9.03 -3.30
N GLU A 83 -5.97 9.14 -2.07
CA GLU A 83 -7.39 9.30 -1.77
C GLU A 83 -8.01 10.53 -2.44
N ASP A 84 -7.32 11.67 -2.41
CA ASP A 84 -7.81 12.89 -3.03
C ASP A 84 -7.86 12.81 -4.56
N LYS A 85 -6.90 12.10 -5.16
CA LYS A 85 -6.91 11.87 -6.60
C LYS A 85 -7.96 10.84 -7.02
N ILE A 86 -8.13 9.76 -6.27
CA ILE A 86 -9.14 8.72 -6.54
C ILE A 86 -10.55 9.31 -6.52
N LYS A 87 -10.84 10.27 -5.64
CA LYS A 87 -12.15 10.96 -5.61
C LYS A 87 -12.49 11.67 -6.91
N LYS A 88 -11.48 12.11 -7.65
CA LYS A 88 -11.64 12.84 -8.93
C LYS A 88 -11.75 11.92 -10.14
N LEU A 89 -11.38 10.64 -9.98
CA LEU A 89 -11.35 9.67 -11.07
C LEU A 89 -12.64 8.85 -11.14
N PRO A 90 -13.14 8.51 -12.33
CA PRO A 90 -14.25 7.58 -12.49
C PRO A 90 -13.83 6.18 -12.02
N LYS A 91 -14.70 5.50 -11.28
CA LYS A 91 -14.42 4.16 -10.74
C LYS A 91 -14.17 3.13 -11.85
N VAL A 92 -13.31 2.14 -11.58
CA VAL A 92 -13.14 0.96 -12.44
C VAL A 92 -14.49 0.27 -12.65
N GLY A 93 -14.79 -0.11 -13.90
CA GLY A 93 -16.10 -0.65 -14.29
C GLY A 93 -17.15 0.41 -14.66
N SER A 94 -16.88 1.70 -14.50
CA SER A 94 -17.79 2.77 -14.94
C SER A 94 -17.83 2.88 -16.46
N ILE A 95 -19.01 3.20 -16.98
CA ILE A 95 -19.18 3.51 -18.41
C ILE A 95 -18.95 4.99 -18.60
N VAL A 96 -18.06 5.30 -19.53
CA VAL A 96 -17.62 6.67 -19.81
C VAL A 96 -17.76 6.99 -21.29
N LYS A 97 -18.05 8.26 -21.58
CA LYS A 97 -18.08 8.80 -22.94
C LYS A 97 -16.77 9.54 -23.20
N THR A 98 -16.11 9.14 -24.26
CA THR A 98 -14.86 9.73 -24.77
C THR A 98 -15.09 10.25 -26.20
N GLU A 99 -14.10 10.89 -26.79
CA GLU A 99 -14.14 11.34 -28.19
C GLU A 99 -14.32 10.17 -29.18
N ASP A 100 -13.79 8.99 -28.87
CA ASP A 100 -13.88 7.76 -29.70
C ASP A 100 -15.19 6.97 -29.49
N GLY A 101 -16.04 7.40 -28.55
CA GLY A 101 -17.31 6.75 -28.24
C GLY A 101 -17.46 6.35 -26.78
N GLU A 102 -18.39 5.42 -26.53
CA GLU A 102 -18.65 4.89 -25.20
C GLU A 102 -17.75 3.68 -24.91
N GLY A 103 -17.17 3.64 -23.70
CA GLY A 103 -16.31 2.57 -23.28
C GLY A 103 -16.36 2.32 -21.77
N THR A 104 -15.77 1.22 -21.33
CA THR A 104 -15.71 0.84 -19.91
C THR A 104 -14.32 1.10 -19.35
N VAL A 105 -14.23 1.71 -18.17
CA VAL A 105 -12.97 1.94 -17.46
C VAL A 105 -12.42 0.61 -16.92
N VAL A 106 -11.22 0.23 -17.36
CA VAL A 106 -10.55 -1.00 -16.93
C VAL A 106 -9.53 -0.74 -15.83
N THR A 107 -8.72 0.31 -16.00
CA THR A 107 -7.64 0.64 -15.08
C THR A 107 -7.56 2.15 -14.87
N GLN A 108 -7.13 2.54 -13.69
CA GLN A 108 -6.88 3.93 -13.30
C GLN A 108 -5.38 4.13 -13.07
N GLU A 109 -4.78 5.16 -13.69
CA GLU A 109 -3.45 5.65 -13.36
C GLU A 109 -3.60 6.87 -12.46
N VAL A 110 -3.73 6.64 -11.15
CA VAL A 110 -4.15 7.64 -10.17
C VAL A 110 -3.25 8.87 -10.16
N LEU A 111 -1.93 8.69 -10.17
CA LEU A 111 -0.97 9.81 -10.12
C LEU A 111 -0.97 10.66 -11.40
N LYS A 112 -1.18 10.04 -12.55
CA LYS A 112 -1.26 10.74 -13.84
C LYS A 112 -2.64 11.31 -14.13
N GLU A 113 -3.64 11.02 -13.27
CA GLU A 113 -5.04 11.38 -13.49
C GLU A 113 -5.55 10.89 -14.86
N ALA A 114 -5.14 9.69 -15.26
CA ALA A 114 -5.48 9.06 -16.51
C ALA A 114 -6.25 7.75 -16.29
N ILE A 115 -7.09 7.40 -17.24
CA ILE A 115 -7.89 6.18 -17.22
C ILE A 115 -7.68 5.39 -18.50
N LYS A 116 -7.61 4.06 -18.37
CA LYS A 116 -7.58 3.15 -19.51
C LYS A 116 -8.99 2.67 -19.78
N VAL A 117 -9.49 2.99 -20.96
CA VAL A 117 -10.86 2.66 -21.39
C VAL A 117 -10.82 1.54 -22.42
N GLN A 118 -11.70 0.58 -22.25
CA GLN A 118 -11.94 -0.53 -23.17
C GLN A 118 -13.14 -0.20 -24.04
N PHE A 119 -12.95 -0.27 -25.36
CA PHE A 119 -13.99 -0.17 -26.36
C PHE A 119 -14.25 -1.56 -26.93
N LYS A 120 -15.51 -1.98 -26.99
CA LYS A 120 -15.95 -3.18 -27.69
C LYS A 120 -16.68 -2.76 -28.95
N LYS A 121 -16.08 -3.00 -30.12
CA LYS A 121 -16.71 -2.84 -31.43
C LYS A 121 -16.52 -4.15 -32.19
N ASP A 122 -17.63 -4.78 -32.63
CA ASP A 122 -17.65 -5.92 -33.56
C ASP A 122 -16.55 -6.97 -33.25
N ASP A 123 -16.56 -7.58 -32.07
CA ASP A 123 -15.60 -8.61 -31.60
C ASP A 123 -14.13 -8.11 -31.40
N ILE A 124 -13.82 -6.86 -31.73
CA ILE A 124 -12.50 -6.28 -31.50
C ILE A 124 -12.51 -5.46 -30.22
N THR A 125 -11.62 -5.83 -29.28
CA THR A 125 -11.42 -5.09 -28.03
C THR A 125 -10.23 -4.15 -28.17
N THR A 126 -10.48 -2.85 -28.11
CA THR A 126 -9.43 -1.83 -28.20
C THR A 126 -9.27 -1.12 -26.85
N TYR A 127 -8.04 -0.87 -26.46
CA TYR A 127 -7.71 -0.14 -25.22
C TYR A 127 -7.03 1.17 -25.57
N LYS A 128 -7.55 2.28 -25.01
CA LYS A 128 -6.93 3.61 -25.12
C LYS A 128 -6.88 4.27 -23.76
N THR A 129 -5.87 5.13 -23.56
CA THR A 129 -5.70 5.90 -22.30
C THR A 129 -6.11 7.35 -22.54
N TYR A 130 -6.96 7.88 -21.68
CA TYR A 130 -7.46 9.25 -21.71
C TYR A 130 -7.18 9.95 -20.39
N PRO A 131 -6.89 11.26 -20.39
CA PRO A 131 -6.88 12.05 -19.18
C PRO A 131 -8.31 12.14 -18.60
N ALA A 132 -8.44 12.10 -17.30
CA ALA A 132 -9.74 12.07 -16.63
C ALA A 132 -10.59 13.33 -16.92
N LYS A 133 -9.94 14.44 -17.29
CA LYS A 133 -10.59 15.72 -17.61
C LYS A 133 -11.44 15.68 -18.89
N ASP A 134 -11.04 14.85 -19.85
CA ASP A 134 -11.66 14.79 -21.18
C ASP A 134 -12.76 13.73 -21.26
N VAL A 135 -13.07 13.09 -20.13
CA VAL A 135 -13.99 11.96 -20.06
C VAL A 135 -15.23 12.32 -19.25
N LYS A 136 -16.42 12.06 -19.81
CA LYS A 136 -17.69 12.22 -19.10
C LYS A 136 -18.20 10.89 -18.61
N VAL A 137 -18.50 10.78 -17.31
CA VAL A 137 -19.08 9.58 -16.71
C VAL A 137 -20.56 9.51 -17.06
N ILE A 138 -20.99 8.44 -17.73
CA ILE A 138 -22.39 8.17 -18.05
C ILE A 138 -23.02 7.39 -16.90
N ARG A 139 -22.36 6.32 -16.45
CA ARG A 139 -22.85 5.44 -15.37
C ARG A 139 -21.68 5.06 -14.46
N ASN A 140 -21.87 5.29 -13.17
CA ASN A 140 -20.91 4.80 -12.16
C ASN A 140 -21.09 3.29 -11.97
N ALA A 141 -19.97 2.58 -11.80
CA ALA A 141 -19.99 1.17 -11.46
C ALA A 141 -20.73 0.95 -10.14
N SER A 142 -21.71 0.05 -10.14
CA SER A 142 -22.36 -0.47 -8.92
C SER A 142 -21.41 -1.48 -8.26
N GLY A 143 -21.55 -1.68 -6.93
CA GLY A 143 -20.65 -2.56 -6.18
C GLY A 143 -20.53 -3.99 -6.72
N ASN A 144 -21.54 -4.48 -7.44
CA ASN A 144 -21.59 -5.82 -8.01
C ASN A 144 -20.77 -5.98 -9.33
N ASP A 145 -20.44 -4.86 -10.00
CA ASP A 145 -19.66 -4.93 -11.26
C ASP A 145 -18.15 -5.16 -11.02
N LYS A 146 -17.69 -5.03 -9.76
CA LYS A 146 -16.29 -5.29 -9.40
C LYS A 146 -15.94 -6.77 -9.43
N ASP A 147 -16.88 -7.66 -9.13
CA ASP A 147 -16.64 -9.10 -9.04
C ASP A 147 -16.47 -9.76 -10.42
N SER A 148 -16.98 -9.13 -11.49
CA SER A 148 -16.85 -9.65 -12.85
C SER A 148 -15.47 -9.43 -13.47
N ILE A 149 -14.66 -8.51 -12.95
CA ILE A 149 -13.30 -8.22 -13.44
C ILE A 149 -12.25 -8.93 -12.56
N VAL A 150 -12.60 -9.29 -11.32
CA VAL A 150 -11.70 -9.89 -10.33
C VAL A 150 -11.59 -11.42 -10.43
N ASN A 151 -12.36 -12.07 -11.30
CA ASN A 151 -12.42 -13.54 -11.39
C ASN A 151 -11.21 -14.21 -12.08
N ILE A 152 -10.08 -13.51 -12.21
CA ILE A 152 -8.78 -14.12 -12.52
C ILE A 152 -7.81 -13.75 -11.40
N VAL A 153 -8.15 -14.13 -10.18
CA VAL A 153 -7.17 -14.13 -9.09
C VAL A 153 -6.40 -15.44 -9.19
N ASP A 154 -5.20 -15.40 -9.70
CA ASP A 154 -4.29 -16.52 -9.72
C ASP A 154 -4.10 -17.07 -8.30
N SER A 155 -3.91 -18.40 -8.19
CA SER A 155 -3.67 -19.08 -6.91
C SER A 155 -2.50 -18.48 -6.14
N GLU A 156 -1.54 -17.89 -6.83
CA GLU A 156 -0.40 -17.15 -6.25
C GLU A 156 -0.85 -15.85 -5.57
N GLU A 157 -1.79 -15.10 -6.14
CA GLU A 157 -2.31 -13.88 -5.49
C GLU A 157 -3.08 -14.19 -4.21
N MET A 158 -3.80 -15.31 -4.16
CA MET A 158 -4.47 -15.77 -2.94
C MET A 158 -3.48 -16.16 -1.84
N ALA A 159 -2.36 -16.80 -2.18
CA ALA A 159 -1.31 -17.16 -1.23
C ALA A 159 -0.63 -15.88 -0.70
N ASN A 160 -0.28 -14.96 -1.59
CA ASN A 160 0.30 -13.66 -1.26
C ASN A 160 -0.62 -12.83 -0.35
N LEU A 161 -1.94 -12.85 -0.60
CA LEU A 161 -2.92 -12.14 0.22
C LEU A 161 -2.97 -12.68 1.66
N LYS A 162 -2.89 -14.02 1.84
CA LYS A 162 -2.83 -14.63 3.17
C LYS A 162 -1.56 -14.27 3.94
N GLU A 163 -0.43 -14.21 3.26
CA GLU A 163 0.84 -13.80 3.86
C GLU A 163 0.81 -12.33 4.29
N LEU A 164 0.25 -11.45 3.45
CA LEU A 164 0.06 -10.05 3.77
C LEU A 164 -0.88 -9.83 4.95
N GLN A 165 -1.95 -10.60 5.05
CA GLN A 165 -2.86 -10.54 6.21
C GLN A 165 -2.13 -10.90 7.51
N LYS A 166 -1.24 -11.90 7.49
CA LYS A 166 -0.40 -12.23 8.65
C LYS A 166 0.52 -11.08 9.05
N LEU A 167 1.15 -10.42 8.07
CA LEU A 167 1.99 -9.25 8.35
C LEU A 167 1.21 -8.09 8.97
N GLU A 168 -0.01 -7.84 8.47
CA GLU A 168 -0.90 -6.82 9.05
C GLU A 168 -1.33 -7.16 10.48
N GLU A 169 -1.60 -8.42 10.76
CA GLU A 169 -1.92 -8.89 12.13
C GLU A 169 -0.73 -8.73 13.08
N LEU A 170 0.48 -9.05 12.64
CA LEU A 170 1.69 -8.83 13.42
C LEU A 170 1.90 -7.36 13.77
N GLU A 171 1.69 -6.47 12.81
CA GLU A 171 1.76 -5.01 13.06
C GLU A 171 0.74 -4.54 14.11
N LYS A 172 -0.48 -5.10 14.08
CA LYS A 172 -1.51 -4.79 15.08
C LYS A 172 -1.08 -5.25 16.48
N ARG A 173 -0.53 -6.45 16.59
CA ARG A 173 -0.05 -7.02 17.88
C ARG A 173 1.07 -6.19 18.47
N ASP A 174 2.06 -5.82 17.66
CA ASP A 174 3.21 -5.03 18.12
C ASP A 174 2.78 -3.65 18.64
N LYS A 175 1.82 -2.99 18.00
CA LYS A 175 1.27 -1.71 18.47
C LYS A 175 0.50 -1.81 19.79
N ILE A 176 -0.15 -2.93 20.03
CA ILE A 176 -0.82 -3.17 21.31
C ILE A 176 0.24 -3.30 22.41
N ILE A 177 1.29 -4.08 22.17
CA ILE A 177 2.40 -4.26 23.11
C ILE A 177 3.09 -2.92 23.41
N GLU A 178 3.39 -2.13 22.40
CA GLU A 178 4.02 -0.80 22.56
C GLU A 178 3.16 0.17 23.39
N LYS A 179 1.84 0.14 23.20
CA LYS A 179 0.91 0.95 24.02
C LYS A 179 0.86 0.50 25.47
N GLU A 180 0.93 -0.79 25.72
CA GLU A 180 0.94 -1.34 27.08
C GLU A 180 2.25 -1.03 27.81
N GLU A 181 3.39 -1.10 27.12
CA GLU A 181 4.69 -0.74 27.68
C GLU A 181 4.78 0.75 28.00
N ASN A 182 4.27 1.61 27.11
CA ASN A 182 4.21 3.06 27.35
C ASN A 182 3.31 3.42 28.54
N LYS A 183 2.21 2.69 28.76
CA LYS A 183 1.38 2.86 29.97
C LYS A 183 2.12 2.46 31.24
N LYS A 184 2.94 1.39 31.20
CA LYS A 184 3.73 0.94 32.37
C LYS A 184 4.92 1.85 32.69
N ARG A 185 5.39 2.65 31.72
CA ARG A 185 6.48 3.63 31.93
C ARG A 185 5.99 4.96 32.54
N ASN A 186 4.69 5.26 32.33
CA ASN A 186 4.08 6.51 32.79
C ASN A 186 3.33 6.37 34.14
N ASN A 187 3.29 5.16 34.71
CA ASN A 187 2.84 4.87 36.07
C ASN A 187 4.04 4.48 36.97
#